data_9fab6252b8c3fa6537d52bd2a3a8774c
#
_entry.id   9fab6252b8c3fa6537d52bd2a3a8774c
#
_cell.length_a   1.000
_cell.length_b   1.000
_cell.length_c   1.000
_cell.angle_alpha   90.00
_cell.angle_beta   90.00
_cell.angle_gamma   90.00
#
_symmetry.space_group_name_H-M   'P 1'
#
loop_
_entity.id
_entity.type
_entity.pdbx_description
1 polymer ?
#
loop_
_entity_poly.entity_id
_entity_poly.type
_entity_poly.pdbx_seq_one_letter_code
_entity_poly.pdbx_strand_id
1 'polypeptide(L)' 'MKEKIIEYAVIYECGETNWGAYVPDLPGCVSIGDTLVEVQENIKEAIELYLEVLKEDGKPIPKPSTEVGKVAVTI' A
#
# COMPACT_ATOMS: atom_id res chain seq x y z
N MET A 1 24.58 10.94 -0.52
CA MET A 1 23.86 9.86 -1.18
C MET A 1 22.40 10.24 -1.40
N LYS A 2 21.90 10.01 -2.58
CA LYS A 2 20.51 10.37 -2.88
C LYS A 2 19.58 9.22 -2.53
N GLU A 3 18.56 9.50 -1.74
CA GLU A 3 17.51 8.55 -1.49
C GLU A 3 16.53 8.59 -2.65
N LYS A 4 16.05 7.43 -3.04
CA LYS A 4 14.97 7.31 -4.01
C LYS A 4 13.65 7.24 -3.27
N ILE A 5 12.73 8.09 -3.65
CA ILE A 5 11.37 8.02 -3.15
C ILE A 5 10.54 7.28 -4.17
N ILE A 6 9.79 6.30 -3.70
CA ILE A 6 8.89 5.52 -4.53
C ILE A 6 7.51 5.57 -3.91
N GLU A 7 6.49 5.74 -4.75
CA GLU A 7 5.12 5.83 -4.28
C GLU A 7 4.27 4.72 -4.89
N TYR A 8 3.59 3.98 -4.05
CA TYR A 8 2.65 2.94 -4.49
C TYR A 8 1.22 3.37 -4.22
N ALA A 9 0.33 3.01 -5.13
CA ALA A 9 -1.10 3.16 -4.89
C ALA A 9 -1.52 2.22 -3.78
N VAL A 10 -2.31 2.72 -2.85
CA VAL A 10 -2.87 1.94 -1.74
C VAL A 10 -4.38 2.08 -1.78
N ILE A 11 -5.08 0.96 -1.66
CA ILE A 11 -6.54 0.95 -1.60
C ILE A 11 -6.95 0.79 -0.14
N TYR A 12 -7.79 1.71 0.33
CA TYR A 12 -8.33 1.68 1.69
C TYR A 12 -9.81 1.33 1.62
N GLU A 13 -10.21 0.38 2.43
CA GLU A 13 -11.60 -0.08 2.49
C GLU A 13 -12.10 -0.03 3.92
N CYS A 14 -13.23 0.64 4.12
CA CYS A 14 -13.86 0.72 5.43
C CYS A 14 -14.79 -0.48 5.62
N GLY A 15 -14.49 -1.31 6.60
CA GLY A 15 -15.34 -2.41 7.00
C GLY A 15 -16.31 -1.99 8.11
N GLU A 16 -17.05 -2.93 8.67
CA GLU A 16 -18.01 -2.63 9.73
C GLU A 16 -17.33 -2.17 11.02
N THR A 17 -16.19 -2.75 11.35
CA THR A 17 -15.51 -2.50 12.61
C THR A 17 -14.08 -1.98 12.46
N ASN A 18 -13.53 -2.01 11.25
CA ASN A 18 -12.15 -1.62 11.03
C ASN A 18 -11.92 -1.17 9.60
N TRP A 19 -10.70 -0.73 9.34
CA TRP A 19 -10.24 -0.36 8.01
C TRP A 19 -9.24 -1.40 7.52
N GLY A 20 -9.31 -1.71 6.22
CA GLY A 20 -8.30 -2.53 5.55
C GLY A 20 -7.57 -1.72 4.51
N ALA A 21 -6.37 -2.16 4.18
CA ALA A 21 -5.58 -1.55 3.13
C ALA A 21 -4.79 -2.63 2.39
N TYR A 22 -4.59 -2.43 1.09
CA TYR A 22 -3.71 -3.30 0.31
C TYR A 22 -3.04 -2.51 -0.79
N VAL A 23 -1.92 -3.04 -1.26
CA VAL A 23 -1.11 -2.41 -2.30
C VAL A 23 -1.17 -3.28 -3.56
N PRO A 24 -1.89 -2.83 -4.61
CA PRO A 24 -2.04 -3.64 -5.83
C PRO A 24 -0.72 -4.10 -6.45
N ASP A 25 0.29 -3.25 -6.44
CA ASP A 25 1.58 -3.57 -7.07
C ASP A 25 2.49 -4.45 -6.20
N LEU A 26 2.11 -4.70 -4.96
CA LEU A 26 2.86 -5.55 -4.04
C LEU A 26 1.93 -6.67 -3.55
N PRO A 27 1.86 -7.80 -4.29
CA PRO A 27 0.96 -8.90 -3.93
C PRO A 27 1.19 -9.39 -2.49
N GLY A 28 0.10 -9.52 -1.75
CA GLY A 28 0.16 -9.95 -0.36
C GLY A 28 0.48 -8.86 0.65
N CYS A 29 0.76 -7.64 0.21
CA CYS A 29 1.03 -6.52 1.11
C CYS A 29 -0.31 -5.91 1.55
N VAL A 30 -0.75 -6.26 2.75
CA VAL A 30 -2.03 -5.83 3.31
C VAL A 30 -1.85 -5.41 4.76
N SER A 31 -2.79 -4.61 5.25
CA SER A 31 -2.81 -4.23 6.66
C SER A 31 -4.23 -3.91 7.10
N ILE A 32 -4.42 -3.82 8.40
CA ILE A 32 -5.69 -3.41 9.00
C ILE A 32 -5.43 -2.39 10.10
N GLY A 33 -6.46 -1.64 10.46
CA GLY A 33 -6.40 -0.68 11.55
C GLY A 33 -7.81 -0.32 12.00
N ASP A 34 -7.94 0.19 13.19
CA ASP A 34 -9.25 0.58 13.73
C ASP A 34 -9.74 1.89 13.13
N THR A 35 -8.83 2.74 12.70
CA THR A 35 -9.14 4.01 12.07
C THR A 35 -8.38 4.15 10.75
N LEU A 36 -8.80 5.10 9.92
CA LEU A 36 -8.11 5.38 8.68
C LEU A 36 -6.66 5.81 8.94
N VAL A 37 -6.43 6.67 9.92
CA VAL A 37 -5.07 7.10 10.26
C VAL A 37 -4.21 5.92 10.68
N GLU A 38 -4.74 5.04 11.50
CA GLU A 38 -4.02 3.87 11.96
C GLU A 38 -3.66 2.92 10.81
N VAL A 39 -4.60 2.64 9.91
CA VAL A 39 -4.32 1.75 8.79
C VAL A 39 -3.33 2.38 7.80
N GLN A 40 -3.34 3.71 7.67
CA GLN A 40 -2.35 4.41 6.85
C GLN A 40 -0.93 4.21 7.40
N GLU A 41 -0.77 4.31 8.71
CA GLU A 41 0.52 4.08 9.35
C GLU A 41 0.93 2.61 9.23
N ASN A 42 -0.02 1.70 9.45
CA ASN A 42 0.26 0.27 9.40
C ASN A 42 0.62 -0.20 8.00
N ILE A 43 -0.05 0.29 6.96
CA ILE A 43 0.28 -0.11 5.59
C ILE A 43 1.65 0.43 5.17
N LYS A 44 2.03 1.60 5.66
CA LYS A 44 3.35 2.14 5.39
C LYS A 44 4.43 1.21 5.94
N GLU A 45 4.29 0.76 7.17
CA GLU A 45 5.21 -0.19 7.77
C GLU A 45 5.23 -1.51 7.00
N ALA A 46 4.06 -1.98 6.57
CA ALA A 46 3.97 -3.22 5.80
C ALA A 46 4.71 -3.11 4.47
N ILE A 47 4.60 -1.96 3.80
CA ILE A 47 5.33 -1.71 2.54
C ILE A 47 6.83 -1.69 2.80
N GLU A 48 7.26 -0.98 3.83
CA GLU A 48 8.68 -0.88 4.17
C GLU A 48 9.28 -2.27 4.43
N LEU A 49 8.58 -3.09 5.19
CA LEU A 49 9.02 -4.45 5.48
C LEU A 49 9.02 -5.33 4.23
N TYR A 50 8.00 -5.19 3.39
CA TYR A 50 7.88 -5.95 2.16
C TYR A 50 9.08 -5.68 1.23
N LEU A 51 9.42 -4.40 1.06
CA LEU A 51 10.54 -4.00 0.21
C LEU A 51 11.89 -4.43 0.80
N GLU A 52 12.01 -4.38 2.13
CA GLU A 52 13.21 -4.83 2.82
C GLU A 52 13.46 -6.32 2.57
N VAL A 53 12.43 -7.14 2.67
CA VAL A 53 12.53 -8.58 2.40
C VAL A 53 12.92 -8.84 0.95
N LEU A 54 12.36 -8.09 -0.01
CA LEU A 54 12.74 -8.22 -1.41
C LEU A 54 14.23 -7.91 -1.62
N LYS A 55 14.73 -6.86 -0.98
CA LYS A 55 16.13 -6.49 -1.09
C LYS A 55 17.04 -7.57 -0.51
N GLU A 56 16.68 -8.14 0.64
CA GLU A 56 17.44 -9.21 1.26
C GLU A 56 17.49 -10.44 0.38
N ASP A 57 16.40 -10.73 -0.33
CA ASP A 57 16.32 -11.88 -1.24
C ASP A 57 16.94 -11.61 -2.61
N GLY A 58 17.46 -10.40 -2.82
CA GLY A 58 18.05 -10.00 -4.10
C GLY A 58 17.05 -9.88 -5.22
N LYS A 59 15.77 -9.67 -4.88
CA LYS A 59 14.70 -9.53 -5.88
C LYS A 59 14.51 -8.07 -6.27
N PRO A 60 14.07 -7.81 -7.50
CA PRO A 60 13.86 -6.43 -7.93
C PRO A 60 12.68 -5.80 -7.19
N ILE A 61 12.79 -4.50 -6.95
CA ILE A 61 11.71 -3.72 -6.39
C ILE A 61 10.67 -3.46 -7.49
N PRO A 62 9.40 -3.84 -7.30
CA PRO A 62 8.37 -3.61 -8.31
C PRO A 62 8.19 -2.12 -8.59
N LYS A 63 8.02 -1.77 -9.85
CA LYS A 63 7.74 -0.40 -10.22
C LYS A 63 6.25 -0.10 -10.01
N PRO A 64 5.90 1.07 -9.45
CA PRO A 64 4.49 1.46 -9.34
C PRO A 64 3.86 1.55 -10.72
N SER A 65 2.77 0.84 -10.93
CA SER A 65 2.06 0.83 -12.22
C SER A 65 0.58 1.08 -12.07
N THR A 66 0.04 1.00 -10.86
CA THR A 66 -1.37 1.21 -10.59
C THR A 66 -1.63 2.67 -10.30
N GLU A 67 -2.64 3.22 -10.96
CA GLU A 67 -3.12 4.56 -10.68
C GLU A 67 -4.51 4.49 -10.06
N VAL A 68 -4.82 5.45 -9.19
CA VAL A 68 -6.10 5.51 -8.51
C VAL A 68 -6.85 6.74 -9.01
N GLY A 69 -8.11 6.55 -9.35
CA GLY A 69 -8.94 7.65 -9.79
C GLY A 69 -10.38 7.45 -9.38
N LYS A 70 -11.18 8.50 -9.56
CA LYS A 70 -12.61 8.48 -9.29
C LYS A 70 -13.33 8.97 -10.53
N VAL A 71 -14.45 8.34 -10.82
CA VAL A 71 -15.27 8.73 -11.97
C VAL A 71 -16.68 9.03 -11.46
N ALA A 72 -17.17 10.22 -11.75
CA ALA A 72 -18.52 10.60 -11.38
C ALA A 72 -19.49 10.05 -12.45
N VAL A 73 -20.54 9.41 -11.98
CA VAL A 73 -21.57 8.89 -12.87
C VAL A 73 -22.94 9.30 -12.35
N THR A 74 -23.91 9.41 -13.27
CA THR A 74 -25.30 9.69 -12.91
C THR A 74 -26.06 8.38 -12.76
N ILE A 75 -26.76 8.23 -11.67
CA ILE A 75 -27.56 7.03 -11.41
C ILE A 75 -29.05 7.35 -11.39
#